data_137c41d5dfa0a894fc8fb03035d5f0c0
#
_entry.id   137c41d5dfa0a894fc8fb03035d5f0c0
#
_cell.length_a   1.000
_cell.length_b   1.000
_cell.length_c   1.000
_cell.angle_alpha   90.00
_cell.angle_beta   90.00
_cell.angle_gamma   90.00
#
_symmetry.space_group_name_H-M   'P 1'
#
loop_
_entity.id
_entity.type
_entity.pdbx_description
1 polymer ?
#
loop_
_entity_poly.entity_id
_entity_poly.type
_entity_poly.pdbx_seq_one_letter_code
_entity_poly.pdbx_strand_id
1 'polypeptide(L)'
;MKFIKKLLIASICIFTISPVIAQNYPNKPIKLIVPFPPGGPTDIVARPLGQMLGEGLKQSVVIENKGGAGGSVAADFVAKSAPDGYTIMVGTVGTHAINGSLYRQLPYDMTKDFTPIALVASAPVVIAVPANSNIKTLADLVKEAKAKPDTIAFGTAGNGTPGHLTGALFETAAKIKLKHIPYKGSAPAVTDLIGGQIPLMFDPIQSVLPHIQSGKLIALAVTSKTRSPLLPNIPTVAESGYPNFESTAWWAVFAPAKLPDNVTTTLTNQVQKIASSAAFKERLGNVGVQPNTNFKEPLSAFQTRSEEHTSELQSQFRISYAVFCLKK
;
A
#
# COMPACT_ATOMS: atom_id res chain seq x y z
N MET A 1 37.43 35.25 -57.45
CA MET A 1 36.67 35.56 -56.20
C MET A 1 35.34 34.84 -56.03
N LYS A 2 34.69 34.26 -57.05
CA LYS A 2 33.41 33.52 -56.86
C LYS A 2 33.56 32.08 -56.41
N PHE A 3 34.73 31.46 -56.58
CA PHE A 3 34.97 30.05 -56.18
C PHE A 3 35.33 29.90 -54.70
N ILE A 4 35.97 30.86 -54.08
CA ILE A 4 36.37 30.83 -52.67
C ILE A 4 35.16 31.03 -51.75
N LYS A 5 34.14 31.80 -52.16
CA LYS A 5 32.88 31.98 -51.39
C LYS A 5 32.04 30.69 -51.32
N LYS A 6 32.11 29.81 -52.31
CA LYS A 6 31.37 28.52 -52.29
C LYS A 6 32.02 27.48 -51.41
N LEU A 7 33.32 27.54 -51.19
CA LEU A 7 34.03 26.61 -50.29
C LEU A 7 33.84 26.97 -48.80
N LEU A 8 33.63 28.28 -48.50
CA LEU A 8 33.40 28.70 -47.10
C LEU A 8 31.98 28.41 -46.62
N ILE A 9 30.99 28.26 -47.52
CA ILE A 9 29.61 27.94 -47.14
C ILE A 9 29.44 26.43 -46.91
N ALA A 10 30.22 25.55 -47.54
CA ALA A 10 30.22 24.13 -47.35
C ALA A 10 30.87 23.67 -46.03
N SER A 11 31.66 24.52 -45.36
CA SER A 11 32.38 24.19 -44.12
C SER A 11 31.63 24.48 -42.84
N ILE A 12 30.43 25.13 -42.92
CA ILE A 12 29.65 25.54 -41.72
C ILE A 12 28.54 24.53 -41.36
N CYS A 13 28.30 23.52 -42.20
CA CYS A 13 27.29 22.48 -41.94
C CYS A 13 27.82 21.17 -41.35
N ILE A 14 29.01 21.16 -40.76
CA ILE A 14 29.40 20.09 -39.84
C ILE A 14 28.78 20.42 -38.48
N PHE A 15 27.44 20.28 -38.42
CA PHE A 15 26.73 20.12 -37.14
C PHE A 15 27.41 18.98 -36.41
N THR A 16 28.16 19.29 -35.37
CA THR A 16 28.62 18.32 -34.39
C THR A 16 27.39 17.61 -33.85
N ILE A 17 27.06 16.45 -34.41
CA ILE A 17 26.21 15.46 -33.75
C ILE A 17 27.01 15.02 -32.53
N SER A 18 26.89 15.80 -31.45
CA SER A 18 27.37 15.36 -30.14
C SER A 18 26.59 14.06 -29.87
N PRO A 19 27.27 12.93 -29.69
CA PRO A 19 26.56 11.72 -29.28
C PRO A 19 25.84 12.13 -27.99
N VAL A 20 24.50 12.07 -28.01
CA VAL A 20 23.72 12.06 -26.79
C VAL A 20 24.13 10.78 -26.09
N ILE A 21 25.14 10.89 -25.23
CA ILE A 21 25.52 9.82 -24.32
C ILE A 21 24.24 9.61 -23.50
N ALA A 22 23.53 8.54 -23.79
CA ALA A 22 22.39 8.13 -23.00
C ALA A 22 22.87 8.06 -21.57
N GLN A 23 22.46 9.03 -20.75
CA GLN A 23 22.90 9.12 -19.37
C GLN A 23 22.48 7.82 -18.70
N ASN A 24 23.46 7.07 -18.18
CA ASN A 24 23.19 5.81 -17.50
C ASN A 24 22.24 6.09 -16.32
N TYR A 25 21.03 5.59 -16.41
CA TYR A 25 20.08 5.66 -15.31
C TYR A 25 20.41 4.57 -14.27
N PRO A 26 20.41 4.90 -12.95
CA PRO A 26 20.31 6.24 -12.36
C PRO A 26 21.69 6.92 -12.20
N ASN A 27 21.74 8.25 -12.32
CA ASN A 27 22.97 9.06 -12.12
C ASN A 27 22.79 10.16 -11.04
N LYS A 28 21.62 10.23 -10.40
CA LYS A 28 21.30 11.15 -9.30
C LYS A 28 20.41 10.44 -8.27
N PRO A 29 20.22 10.99 -7.05
CA PRO A 29 19.36 10.39 -6.04
C PRO A 29 17.93 10.18 -6.52
N ILE A 30 17.33 9.05 -6.10
CA ILE A 30 15.93 8.68 -6.36
C ILE A 30 15.11 9.03 -5.13
N LYS A 31 13.94 9.64 -5.31
CA LYS A 31 12.94 9.84 -4.26
C LYS A 31 11.97 8.67 -4.25
N LEU A 32 11.86 8.00 -3.10
CA LEU A 32 10.86 6.96 -2.85
C LEU A 32 9.75 7.54 -1.97
N ILE A 33 8.62 7.84 -2.58
CA ILE A 33 7.48 8.46 -1.91
C ILE A 33 6.68 7.39 -1.16
N VAL A 34 6.39 7.66 0.12
CA VAL A 34 5.58 6.81 1.00
C VAL A 34 4.29 7.56 1.33
N PRO A 35 3.08 7.02 1.01
CA PRO A 35 1.82 7.74 1.10
C PRO A 35 1.25 7.88 2.52
N PHE A 36 2.00 7.52 3.55
CA PHE A 36 1.57 7.55 4.95
C PHE A 36 2.70 8.06 5.87
N PRO A 37 2.37 8.50 7.10
CA PRO A 37 3.37 8.91 8.09
C PRO A 37 4.41 7.83 8.38
N PRO A 38 5.60 8.22 8.86
CA PRO A 38 6.64 7.28 9.29
C PRO A 38 6.14 6.30 10.36
N GLY A 39 6.73 5.09 10.38
CA GLY A 39 6.43 4.03 11.36
C GLY A 39 5.16 3.23 11.07
N GLY A 40 4.37 3.60 10.06
CA GLY A 40 3.22 2.80 9.63
C GLY A 40 3.59 1.63 8.71
N PRO A 41 2.61 0.76 8.35
CA PRO A 41 2.83 -0.46 7.58
C PRO A 41 3.61 -0.26 6.28
N THR A 42 3.29 0.80 5.54
CA THR A 42 3.95 1.11 4.27
C THR A 42 5.40 1.56 4.47
N ASP A 43 5.67 2.32 5.52
CA ASP A 43 7.01 2.80 5.86
C ASP A 43 7.93 1.64 6.28
N ILE A 44 7.38 0.64 7.01
CA ILE A 44 8.09 -0.59 7.41
C ILE A 44 8.54 -1.40 6.18
N VAL A 45 7.74 -1.42 5.11
CA VAL A 45 8.10 -2.07 3.83
C VAL A 45 9.05 -1.20 3.00
N ALA A 46 8.81 0.11 2.97
CA ALA A 46 9.54 1.03 2.10
C ALA A 46 10.99 1.25 2.53
N ARG A 47 11.30 1.27 3.83
CA ARG A 47 12.67 1.53 4.32
C ARG A 47 13.67 0.46 3.90
N PRO A 48 13.44 -0.84 4.15
CA PRO A 48 14.37 -1.88 3.68
C PRO A 48 14.41 -1.94 2.14
N LEU A 49 13.29 -1.72 1.45
CA LEU A 49 13.26 -1.64 -0.01
C LEU A 49 14.15 -0.49 -0.53
N GLY A 50 13.98 0.72 0.02
CA GLY A 50 14.75 1.91 -0.39
C GLY A 50 16.24 1.76 -0.14
N GLN A 51 16.63 1.21 1.02
CA GLN A 51 18.02 0.89 1.32
C GLN A 51 18.61 -0.06 0.27
N MET A 52 17.96 -1.19 0.02
CA MET A 52 18.46 -2.20 -0.92
C MET A 52 18.41 -1.73 -2.38
N LEU A 53 17.45 -0.87 -2.74
CA LEU A 53 17.44 -0.19 -4.05
C LEU A 53 18.68 0.70 -4.20
N GLY A 54 18.99 1.47 -3.17
CA GLY A 54 20.18 2.33 -3.18
C GLY A 54 21.48 1.55 -3.34
N GLU A 55 21.63 0.45 -2.62
CA GLU A 55 22.78 -0.47 -2.73
C GLU A 55 22.87 -1.07 -4.15
N GLY A 56 21.76 -1.57 -4.68
CA GLY A 56 21.74 -2.24 -5.97
C GLY A 56 21.91 -1.31 -7.16
N LEU A 57 21.39 -0.10 -7.08
CA LEU A 57 21.50 0.92 -8.13
C LEU A 57 22.71 1.83 -7.97
N LYS A 58 23.48 1.70 -6.86
CA LYS A 58 24.64 2.55 -6.52
C LYS A 58 24.30 4.04 -6.51
N GLN A 59 23.08 4.37 -6.08
CA GLN A 59 22.58 5.74 -5.95
C GLN A 59 21.76 5.88 -4.66
N SER A 60 21.80 7.06 -4.05
CA SER A 60 21.00 7.30 -2.86
C SER A 60 19.50 7.20 -3.16
N VAL A 61 18.76 6.49 -2.31
CA VAL A 61 17.29 6.47 -2.33
C VAL A 61 16.79 7.18 -1.09
N VAL A 62 16.14 8.33 -1.30
CA VAL A 62 15.63 9.20 -0.24
C VAL A 62 14.15 8.89 -0.03
N ILE A 63 13.79 8.45 1.18
CA ILE A 63 12.39 8.18 1.55
C ILE A 63 11.73 9.48 1.97
N GLU A 64 10.61 9.81 1.35
CA GLU A 64 9.81 10.99 1.62
C GLU A 64 8.36 10.59 1.96
N ASN A 65 7.96 10.77 3.21
CA ASN A 65 6.60 10.45 3.65
C ASN A 65 5.65 11.63 3.34
N LYS A 66 4.63 11.39 2.52
CA LYS A 66 3.59 12.35 2.14
C LYS A 66 2.22 11.78 2.48
N GLY A 67 1.79 11.94 3.72
CA GLY A 67 0.49 11.47 4.17
C GLY A 67 -0.67 12.40 3.75
N GLY A 68 -1.88 11.86 3.78
CA GLY A 68 -3.13 12.61 3.60
C GLY A 68 -4.12 11.92 2.64
N ALA A 69 -5.41 12.09 2.93
CA ALA A 69 -6.54 11.61 2.10
C ALA A 69 -6.39 10.14 1.66
N GLY A 70 -6.12 9.22 2.59
CA GLY A 70 -5.94 7.79 2.25
C GLY A 70 -4.76 7.52 1.31
N GLY A 71 -3.73 8.40 1.33
CA GLY A 71 -2.56 8.30 0.46
C GLY A 71 -2.70 9.02 -0.89
N SER A 72 -3.86 9.60 -1.18
CA SER A 72 -4.12 10.28 -2.47
C SER A 72 -3.21 11.48 -2.70
N VAL A 73 -2.78 12.18 -1.64
CA VAL A 73 -1.84 13.32 -1.75
C VAL A 73 -0.50 12.87 -2.35
N ALA A 74 0.03 11.74 -1.89
CA ALA A 74 1.27 11.20 -2.42
C ALA A 74 1.11 10.67 -3.85
N ALA A 75 0.01 9.98 -4.12
CA ALA A 75 -0.27 9.44 -5.45
C ALA A 75 -0.41 10.56 -6.48
N ASP A 76 -1.17 11.63 -6.19
CA ASP A 76 -1.31 12.81 -7.04
C ASP A 76 0.06 13.49 -7.30
N PHE A 77 0.87 13.63 -6.25
CA PHE A 77 2.22 14.18 -6.38
C PHE A 77 3.09 13.38 -7.35
N VAL A 78 3.07 12.04 -7.24
CA VAL A 78 3.87 11.18 -8.11
C VAL A 78 3.29 11.15 -9.53
N ALA A 79 1.98 11.07 -9.71
CA ALA A 79 1.31 11.12 -11.00
C ALA A 79 1.71 12.34 -11.83
N LYS A 80 1.95 13.49 -11.16
CA LYS A 80 2.35 14.77 -11.77
C LYS A 80 3.85 15.00 -11.84
N SER A 81 4.65 14.05 -11.34
CA SER A 81 6.12 14.14 -11.39
C SER A 81 6.65 13.82 -12.79
N ALA A 82 7.91 14.24 -13.07
CA ALA A 82 8.57 13.91 -14.33
C ALA A 82 8.71 12.38 -14.49
N PRO A 83 8.44 11.81 -15.69
CA PRO A 83 8.56 10.38 -15.95
C PRO A 83 10.01 9.98 -16.26
N ASP A 84 10.93 10.35 -15.39
CA ASP A 84 12.38 10.12 -15.54
C ASP A 84 12.93 9.04 -14.59
N GLY A 85 12.07 8.44 -13.75
CA GLY A 85 12.43 7.40 -12.79
C GLY A 85 13.04 7.89 -11.48
N TYR A 86 13.22 9.20 -11.29
CA TYR A 86 13.80 9.75 -10.06
C TYR A 86 12.77 10.12 -8.99
N THR A 87 11.49 9.99 -9.31
CA THR A 87 10.39 10.03 -8.34
C THR A 87 9.53 8.80 -8.53
N ILE A 88 9.57 7.89 -7.57
CA ILE A 88 8.78 6.65 -7.56
C ILE A 88 8.04 6.56 -6.24
N MET A 89 7.04 5.68 -6.12
CA MET A 89 6.32 5.51 -4.87
C MET A 89 6.12 4.04 -4.50
N VAL A 90 5.98 3.79 -3.20
CA VAL A 90 5.37 2.56 -2.72
C VAL A 90 3.87 2.78 -2.66
N GLY A 91 3.17 2.34 -3.71
CA GLY A 91 1.72 2.31 -3.75
C GLY A 91 1.15 1.16 -2.92
N THR A 92 -0.13 1.28 -2.57
CA THR A 92 -0.86 0.31 -1.74
C THR A 92 -2.18 -0.06 -2.40
N VAL A 93 -2.83 -1.10 -1.90
CA VAL A 93 -4.20 -1.43 -2.31
C VAL A 93 -5.14 -0.21 -2.17
N GLY A 94 -4.92 0.66 -1.17
CA GLY A 94 -5.69 1.89 -1.00
C GLY A 94 -5.51 2.84 -2.18
N THR A 95 -4.28 3.20 -2.49
CA THR A 95 -3.97 4.20 -3.51
C THR A 95 -4.18 3.72 -4.95
N HIS A 96 -4.08 2.42 -5.23
CA HIS A 96 -4.10 1.86 -6.58
C HIS A 96 -5.18 0.79 -6.84
N ALA A 97 -6.16 0.64 -5.91
CA ALA A 97 -7.32 -0.21 -6.14
C ALA A 97 -8.60 0.32 -5.44
N ILE A 98 -8.50 0.85 -4.21
CA ILE A 98 -9.69 1.22 -3.42
C ILE A 98 -10.16 2.64 -3.72
N ASN A 99 -9.24 3.61 -3.78
CA ASN A 99 -9.57 5.04 -3.80
C ASN A 99 -10.40 5.45 -5.01
N GLY A 100 -10.21 4.84 -6.18
CA GLY A 100 -10.99 5.11 -7.38
C GLY A 100 -12.48 4.84 -7.23
N SER A 101 -12.83 3.84 -6.43
CA SER A 101 -14.22 3.50 -6.15
C SER A 101 -14.77 4.23 -4.91
N LEU A 102 -13.89 4.71 -4.02
CA LEU A 102 -14.28 5.34 -2.76
C LEU A 102 -14.50 6.85 -2.89
N TYR A 103 -13.62 7.57 -3.61
CA TYR A 103 -13.67 9.02 -3.74
C TYR A 103 -14.41 9.43 -5.00
N ARG A 104 -15.38 10.35 -4.88
CA ARG A 104 -16.11 10.89 -6.04
C ARG A 104 -15.23 11.66 -7.02
N GLN A 105 -14.21 12.31 -6.49
CA GLN A 105 -13.21 13.07 -7.27
C GLN A 105 -11.82 12.67 -6.76
N LEU A 106 -11.16 11.80 -7.50
CA LEU A 106 -9.78 11.43 -7.27
C LEU A 106 -8.91 12.31 -8.16
N PRO A 107 -7.85 12.97 -7.64
CA PRO A 107 -7.03 13.87 -8.44
C PRO A 107 -6.06 13.16 -9.39
N TYR A 108 -6.12 11.84 -9.49
CA TYR A 108 -5.33 10.99 -10.37
C TYR A 108 -6.15 9.78 -10.85
N ASP A 109 -5.76 9.23 -11.98
CA ASP A 109 -6.25 7.95 -12.49
C ASP A 109 -5.27 6.85 -12.05
N MET A 110 -5.76 5.87 -11.29
CA MET A 110 -4.95 4.82 -10.67
C MET A 110 -4.19 3.95 -11.68
N THR A 111 -4.69 3.87 -12.91
CA THR A 111 -4.10 3.04 -13.98
C THR A 111 -3.37 3.87 -15.02
N LYS A 112 -3.95 5.00 -15.47
CA LYS A 112 -3.41 5.77 -16.61
C LYS A 112 -2.25 6.69 -16.23
N ASP A 113 -2.23 7.17 -14.97
CA ASP A 113 -1.22 8.14 -14.52
C ASP A 113 0.04 7.48 -13.96
N PHE A 114 0.12 6.14 -13.98
CA PHE A 114 1.25 5.41 -13.44
C PHE A 114 1.78 4.33 -14.38
N THR A 115 3.09 4.11 -14.29
CA THR A 115 3.77 2.92 -14.80
C THR A 115 3.95 1.95 -13.64
N PRO A 116 3.30 0.78 -13.65
CA PRO A 116 3.48 -0.25 -12.63
C PRO A 116 4.85 -0.91 -12.78
N ILE A 117 5.63 -0.97 -11.69
CA ILE A 117 7.00 -1.52 -11.70
C ILE A 117 7.00 -2.98 -11.23
N ALA A 118 6.69 -3.22 -9.95
CA ALA A 118 6.59 -4.58 -9.43
C ALA A 118 5.80 -4.62 -8.12
N LEU A 119 5.08 -5.72 -7.90
CA LEU A 119 4.54 -6.08 -6.59
C LEU A 119 5.69 -6.44 -5.65
N VAL A 120 5.73 -5.81 -4.47
CA VAL A 120 6.82 -5.97 -3.50
C VAL A 120 6.48 -7.01 -2.45
N ALA A 121 5.33 -6.85 -1.81
CA ALA A 121 4.94 -7.67 -0.66
C ALA A 121 3.43 -7.61 -0.39
N SER A 122 2.96 -8.54 0.44
CA SER A 122 1.61 -8.56 0.99
C SER A 122 1.62 -8.94 2.47
N ALA A 123 0.56 -8.59 3.18
CA ALA A 123 0.38 -8.98 4.58
C ALA A 123 -1.10 -9.12 4.94
N PRO A 124 -1.45 -10.00 5.89
CA PRO A 124 -2.79 -10.04 6.44
C PRO A 124 -3.09 -8.76 7.25
N VAL A 125 -4.36 -8.43 7.35
CA VAL A 125 -4.87 -7.52 8.37
C VAL A 125 -5.12 -8.33 9.65
N VAL A 126 -4.90 -7.71 10.79
CA VAL A 126 -5.22 -8.28 12.11
C VAL A 126 -6.37 -7.51 12.71
N ILE A 127 -7.31 -8.23 13.29
CA ILE A 127 -8.37 -7.67 14.12
C ILE A 127 -7.85 -7.67 15.55
N ALA A 128 -7.57 -6.50 16.10
CA ALA A 128 -6.91 -6.36 17.39
C ALA A 128 -7.74 -5.54 18.39
N VAL A 129 -7.64 -5.90 19.67
CA VAL A 129 -8.25 -5.21 20.81
C VAL A 129 -7.20 -4.95 21.88
N PRO A 130 -7.43 -4.01 22.82
CA PRO A 130 -6.57 -3.80 23.98
C PRO A 130 -6.48 -5.06 24.84
N ALA A 131 -5.36 -5.26 25.54
CA ALA A 131 -5.14 -6.42 26.43
C ALA A 131 -6.21 -6.56 27.54
N ASN A 132 -6.71 -5.44 28.03
CA ASN A 132 -7.76 -5.37 29.07
C ASN A 132 -9.20 -5.42 28.52
N SER A 133 -9.39 -5.61 27.20
CA SER A 133 -10.70 -5.76 26.58
C SER A 133 -11.47 -6.94 27.16
N ASN A 134 -12.79 -6.82 27.28
CA ASN A 134 -13.69 -7.94 27.59
C ASN A 134 -13.93 -8.84 26.36
N ILE A 135 -13.66 -8.35 25.15
CA ILE A 135 -13.73 -9.09 23.90
C ILE A 135 -12.43 -9.89 23.77
N LYS A 136 -12.53 -11.21 23.82
CA LYS A 136 -11.36 -12.12 23.77
C LYS A 136 -11.31 -12.94 22.47
N THR A 137 -12.43 -13.08 21.82
CA THR A 137 -12.60 -13.86 20.58
C THR A 137 -13.36 -13.07 19.53
N LEU A 138 -13.27 -13.51 18.27
CA LEU A 138 -14.07 -12.93 17.19
C LEU A 138 -15.56 -13.14 17.43
N ALA A 139 -15.94 -14.26 18.06
CA ALA A 139 -17.33 -14.55 18.43
C ALA A 139 -17.86 -13.56 19.48
N ASP A 140 -17.04 -13.16 20.48
CA ASP A 140 -17.42 -12.15 21.45
C ASP A 140 -17.69 -10.81 20.78
N LEU A 141 -16.80 -10.39 19.86
CA LEU A 141 -16.98 -9.16 19.07
C LEU A 141 -18.32 -9.17 18.32
N VAL A 142 -18.60 -10.25 17.61
CA VAL A 142 -19.84 -10.38 16.83
C VAL A 142 -21.07 -10.39 17.74
N LYS A 143 -21.02 -11.09 18.86
CA LYS A 143 -22.10 -11.13 19.87
C LYS A 143 -22.40 -9.74 20.42
N GLU A 144 -21.36 -9.01 20.81
CA GLU A 144 -21.51 -7.66 21.39
C GLU A 144 -22.00 -6.66 20.33
N ALA A 145 -21.45 -6.70 19.10
CA ALA A 145 -21.88 -5.83 18.02
C ALA A 145 -23.33 -6.08 17.57
N LYS A 146 -23.81 -7.32 17.64
CA LYS A 146 -25.23 -7.64 17.38
C LYS A 146 -26.14 -7.14 18.49
N ALA A 147 -25.71 -7.21 19.76
CA ALA A 147 -26.48 -6.72 20.89
C ALA A 147 -26.56 -5.18 20.92
N LYS A 148 -25.54 -4.50 20.45
CA LYS A 148 -25.42 -3.03 20.45
C LYS A 148 -24.89 -2.53 19.10
N PRO A 149 -25.72 -2.52 18.03
CA PRO A 149 -25.29 -2.08 16.71
C PRO A 149 -24.76 -0.65 16.73
N ASP A 150 -23.71 -0.39 15.93
CA ASP A 150 -23.09 0.94 15.71
C ASP A 150 -22.50 1.61 16.97
N THR A 151 -22.25 0.82 18.04
CA THR A 151 -21.66 1.34 19.29
C THR A 151 -20.18 1.01 19.43
N ILE A 152 -19.71 -0.11 18.88
CA ILE A 152 -18.32 -0.50 18.94
C ILE A 152 -17.54 0.27 17.87
N ALA A 153 -16.65 1.14 18.32
CA ALA A 153 -15.78 1.90 17.44
C ALA A 153 -14.61 1.02 16.97
N PHE A 154 -14.17 1.19 15.71
CA PHE A 154 -12.93 0.63 15.23
C PHE A 154 -12.05 1.66 14.55
N GLY A 155 -10.77 1.66 14.93
CA GLY A 155 -9.75 2.52 14.32
C GLY A 155 -9.13 1.92 13.07
N THR A 156 -8.71 2.78 12.16
CA THR A 156 -7.90 2.41 10.99
C THR A 156 -6.91 3.52 10.66
N ALA A 157 -5.98 3.26 9.75
CA ALA A 157 -5.03 4.27 9.24
C ALA A 157 -5.70 5.40 8.41
N GLY A 158 -7.02 5.34 8.21
CA GLY A 158 -7.81 6.34 7.49
C GLY A 158 -8.74 5.72 6.45
N ASN A 159 -9.57 6.57 5.83
CA ASN A 159 -10.47 6.16 4.77
C ASN A 159 -9.69 5.61 3.56
N GLY A 160 -10.19 4.54 2.93
CA GLY A 160 -9.55 3.92 1.76
C GLY A 160 -8.31 3.07 2.08
N THR A 161 -7.99 2.85 3.37
CA THR A 161 -6.89 1.97 3.76
C THR A 161 -7.33 0.50 3.82
N PRO A 162 -6.38 -0.47 3.80
CA PRO A 162 -6.70 -1.89 3.96
C PRO A 162 -7.57 -2.18 5.18
N GLY A 163 -7.26 -1.56 6.32
CA GLY A 163 -8.04 -1.73 7.55
C GLY A 163 -9.49 -1.26 7.41
N HIS A 164 -9.72 -0.13 6.73
CA HIS A 164 -11.08 0.37 6.48
C HIS A 164 -11.90 -0.61 5.62
N LEU A 165 -11.33 -1.06 4.49
CA LEU A 165 -12.02 -2.01 3.62
C LEU A 165 -12.28 -3.34 4.35
N THR A 166 -11.28 -3.84 5.09
CA THR A 166 -11.40 -5.09 5.86
C THR A 166 -12.48 -4.99 6.93
N GLY A 167 -12.55 -3.87 7.65
CA GLY A 167 -13.59 -3.63 8.65
C GLY A 167 -14.99 -3.66 8.03
N ALA A 168 -15.18 -2.94 6.94
CA ALA A 168 -16.44 -2.90 6.21
C ALA A 168 -16.82 -4.28 5.63
N LEU A 169 -15.83 -5.02 5.09
CA LEU A 169 -16.04 -6.38 4.61
C LEU A 169 -16.49 -7.31 5.75
N PHE A 170 -15.86 -7.16 6.94
CA PHE A 170 -16.23 -7.95 8.11
C PHE A 170 -17.62 -7.60 8.63
N GLU A 171 -18.02 -6.33 8.64
CA GLU A 171 -19.39 -5.92 8.98
C GLU A 171 -20.43 -6.63 8.10
N THR A 172 -20.16 -6.73 6.79
CA THR A 172 -21.04 -7.41 5.83
C THR A 172 -21.08 -8.92 6.07
N ALA A 173 -19.91 -9.55 6.21
CA ALA A 173 -19.79 -10.99 6.39
C ALA A 173 -20.44 -11.45 7.72
N ALA A 174 -20.25 -10.70 8.79
CA ALA A 174 -20.79 -11.01 10.12
C ALA A 174 -22.21 -10.47 10.35
N LYS A 175 -22.74 -9.67 9.41
CA LYS A 175 -24.04 -8.98 9.53
C LYS A 175 -24.14 -8.16 10.82
N ILE A 176 -23.11 -7.34 11.06
CA ILE A 176 -22.99 -6.42 12.21
C ILE A 176 -22.82 -4.99 11.75
N LYS A 177 -22.90 -4.04 12.68
CA LYS A 177 -22.58 -2.63 12.46
C LYS A 177 -21.56 -2.17 13.48
N LEU A 178 -20.48 -1.55 12.97
CA LEU A 178 -19.41 -0.96 13.75
C LEU A 178 -19.29 0.53 13.40
N LYS A 179 -18.67 1.32 14.26
CA LYS A 179 -18.44 2.75 14.06
C LYS A 179 -16.99 3.01 13.63
N HIS A 180 -16.77 3.33 12.36
CA HIS A 180 -15.42 3.61 11.86
C HIS A 180 -14.88 4.95 12.37
N ILE A 181 -13.62 4.93 12.87
CA ILE A 181 -12.84 6.10 13.27
C ILE A 181 -11.56 6.15 12.43
N PRO A 182 -11.50 7.04 11.41
CA PRO A 182 -10.33 7.19 10.57
C PRO A 182 -9.25 8.03 11.25
N TYR A 183 -8.04 7.50 11.36
CA TYR A 183 -6.85 8.20 11.82
C TYR A 183 -5.99 8.70 10.64
N LYS A 184 -5.01 9.55 10.93
CA LYS A 184 -4.02 10.01 9.95
C LYS A 184 -2.80 9.06 9.93
N GLY A 185 -3.05 7.75 9.73
CA GLY A 185 -2.03 6.70 9.73
C GLY A 185 -2.21 5.69 10.87
N SER A 186 -1.49 4.56 10.79
CA SER A 186 -1.62 3.46 11.78
C SER A 186 -1.05 3.83 13.15
N ALA A 187 0.07 4.54 13.22
CA ALA A 187 0.76 4.81 14.48
C ALA A 187 -0.13 5.50 15.53
N PRO A 188 -0.83 6.62 15.24
CA PRO A 188 -1.73 7.22 16.21
C PRO A 188 -2.92 6.31 16.58
N ALA A 189 -3.45 5.52 15.64
CA ALA A 189 -4.53 4.59 15.93
C ALA A 189 -4.09 3.46 16.89
N VAL A 190 -2.89 2.92 16.68
CA VAL A 190 -2.29 1.90 17.56
C VAL A 190 -2.05 2.47 18.97
N THR A 191 -1.59 3.72 19.08
CA THR A 191 -1.42 4.39 20.37
C THR A 191 -2.74 4.49 21.12
N ASP A 192 -3.80 4.92 20.46
CA ASP A 192 -5.14 5.03 21.05
C ASP A 192 -5.76 3.67 21.37
N LEU A 193 -5.48 2.64 20.56
CA LEU A 193 -5.89 1.28 20.86
C LEU A 193 -5.22 0.75 22.14
N ILE A 194 -3.90 0.91 22.27
CA ILE A 194 -3.16 0.51 23.48
C ILE A 194 -3.65 1.28 24.71
N GLY A 195 -3.93 2.57 24.53
CA GLY A 195 -4.47 3.46 25.59
C GLY A 195 -5.95 3.23 25.91
N GLY A 196 -6.65 2.31 25.19
CA GLY A 196 -8.06 2.02 25.41
C GLY A 196 -9.02 3.13 24.95
N GLN A 197 -8.53 4.10 24.16
CA GLN A 197 -9.38 5.18 23.60
C GLN A 197 -10.31 4.65 22.48
N ILE A 198 -9.87 3.61 21.79
CA ILE A 198 -10.69 2.82 20.85
C ILE A 198 -10.66 1.34 21.26
N PRO A 199 -11.80 0.63 21.19
CA PRO A 199 -11.88 -0.76 21.63
C PRO A 199 -11.41 -1.78 20.59
N LEU A 200 -11.27 -1.40 19.31
CA LEU A 200 -11.04 -2.30 18.20
C LEU A 200 -10.22 -1.61 17.10
N MET A 201 -9.39 -2.37 16.41
CA MET A 201 -8.65 -1.90 15.25
C MET A 201 -8.54 -3.00 14.19
N PHE A 202 -8.60 -2.59 12.92
CA PHE A 202 -8.20 -3.40 11.77
C PHE A 202 -6.96 -2.77 11.15
N ASP A 203 -5.83 -3.48 11.19
CA ASP A 203 -4.59 -2.95 10.60
C ASP A 203 -3.67 -4.07 10.11
N PRO A 204 -2.81 -3.83 9.09
CA PRO A 204 -1.82 -4.79 8.67
C PRO A 204 -0.93 -5.25 9.83
N ILE A 205 -0.61 -6.56 9.84
CA ILE A 205 0.03 -7.26 10.96
C ILE A 205 1.28 -6.55 11.51
N GLN A 206 2.13 -5.99 10.65
CA GLN A 206 3.40 -5.39 11.06
C GLN A 206 3.26 -4.17 12.00
N SER A 207 2.10 -3.51 12.01
CA SER A 207 1.85 -2.39 12.92
C SER A 207 1.50 -2.84 14.33
N VAL A 208 0.80 -3.97 14.46
CA VAL A 208 0.24 -4.43 15.74
C VAL A 208 1.01 -5.60 16.34
N LEU A 209 1.78 -6.33 15.52
CA LEU A 209 2.52 -7.52 15.95
C LEU A 209 3.43 -7.29 17.16
N PRO A 210 4.28 -6.25 17.23
CA PRO A 210 5.13 -6.02 18.40
C PRO A 210 4.33 -5.81 19.69
N HIS A 211 3.15 -5.22 19.57
CA HIS A 211 2.26 -4.96 20.70
C HIS A 211 1.47 -6.19 21.13
N ILE A 212 1.17 -7.10 20.20
CA ILE A 212 0.59 -8.40 20.50
C ILE A 212 1.63 -9.26 21.21
N GLN A 213 2.85 -9.32 20.69
CA GLN A 213 3.95 -10.08 21.29
C GLN A 213 4.35 -9.58 22.68
N SER A 214 4.25 -8.26 22.93
CA SER A 214 4.49 -7.67 24.26
C SER A 214 3.28 -7.72 25.19
N GLY A 215 2.17 -8.36 24.79
CA GLY A 215 0.97 -8.52 25.61
C GLY A 215 0.15 -7.22 25.81
N LYS A 216 0.41 -6.15 25.07
CA LYS A 216 -0.36 -4.89 25.11
C LYS A 216 -1.65 -4.97 24.31
N LEU A 217 -1.69 -5.81 23.28
CA LEU A 217 -2.84 -6.06 22.43
C LEU A 217 -3.16 -7.55 22.37
N ILE A 218 -4.41 -7.88 22.07
CA ILE A 218 -4.90 -9.22 21.76
C ILE A 218 -5.32 -9.23 20.30
N ALA A 219 -4.82 -10.20 19.52
CA ALA A 219 -5.32 -10.49 18.20
C ALA A 219 -6.52 -11.42 18.29
N LEU A 220 -7.65 -11.05 17.71
CA LEU A 220 -8.85 -11.87 17.64
C LEU A 220 -8.82 -12.82 16.45
N ALA A 221 -8.35 -12.34 15.30
CA ALA A 221 -8.19 -13.11 14.07
C ALA A 221 -7.22 -12.43 13.10
N VAL A 222 -6.71 -13.23 12.15
CA VAL A 222 -6.02 -12.74 10.94
C VAL A 222 -6.91 -12.94 9.72
N THR A 223 -6.73 -12.11 8.71
CA THR A 223 -7.63 -12.07 7.53
C THR A 223 -7.10 -12.82 6.31
N SER A 224 -5.95 -13.46 6.42
CA SER A 224 -5.38 -14.34 5.40
C SER A 224 -6.09 -15.71 5.36
N LYS A 225 -5.92 -16.43 4.25
CA LYS A 225 -6.45 -17.80 4.09
C LYS A 225 -5.91 -18.79 5.14
N THR A 226 -4.64 -18.58 5.53
CA THR A 226 -3.95 -19.40 6.53
C THR A 226 -3.50 -18.54 7.68
N ARG A 227 -3.29 -19.15 8.85
CA ARG A 227 -2.76 -18.45 10.02
C ARG A 227 -1.39 -17.88 9.75
N SER A 228 -1.07 -16.76 10.39
CA SER A 228 0.27 -16.20 10.33
C SER A 228 1.27 -17.09 11.09
N PRO A 229 2.44 -17.41 10.52
CA PRO A 229 3.48 -18.15 11.25
C PRO A 229 3.93 -17.45 12.54
N LEU A 230 3.81 -16.12 12.60
CA LEU A 230 4.16 -15.34 13.80
C LEU A 230 3.04 -15.26 14.84
N LEU A 231 1.84 -15.70 14.48
CA LEU A 231 0.65 -15.77 15.34
C LEU A 231 -0.06 -17.12 15.15
N PRO A 232 0.63 -18.27 15.41
CA PRO A 232 0.12 -19.60 15.05
C PRO A 232 -1.14 -20.00 15.82
N ASN A 233 -1.35 -19.42 17.01
CA ASN A 233 -2.51 -19.69 17.85
C ASN A 233 -3.71 -18.79 17.51
N ILE A 234 -3.54 -17.77 16.68
CA ILE A 234 -4.62 -16.87 16.28
C ILE A 234 -5.32 -17.45 15.05
N PRO A 235 -6.63 -17.69 15.11
CA PRO A 235 -7.38 -18.24 13.98
C PRO A 235 -7.48 -17.22 12.84
N THR A 236 -7.78 -17.73 11.65
CA THR A 236 -8.23 -16.86 10.56
C THR A 236 -9.71 -16.50 10.75
N VAL A 237 -10.14 -15.41 10.09
CA VAL A 237 -11.56 -15.07 10.04
C VAL A 237 -12.37 -16.20 9.37
N ALA A 238 -11.77 -16.86 8.36
CA ALA A 238 -12.37 -18.02 7.69
C ALA A 238 -12.59 -19.19 8.65
N GLU A 239 -11.59 -19.54 9.49
CA GLU A 239 -11.71 -20.57 10.54
C GLU A 239 -12.73 -20.20 11.62
N SER A 240 -13.01 -18.92 11.80
CA SER A 240 -13.92 -18.40 12.83
C SER A 240 -15.38 -18.31 12.37
N GLY A 241 -15.76 -19.03 11.31
CA GLY A 241 -17.14 -19.15 10.83
C GLY A 241 -17.48 -18.32 9.58
N TYR A 242 -16.47 -17.76 8.89
CA TYR A 242 -16.64 -16.96 7.67
C TYR A 242 -15.77 -17.53 6.53
N PRO A 243 -16.07 -18.73 6.00
CA PRO A 243 -15.17 -19.55 5.19
C PRO A 243 -14.65 -18.89 3.91
N ASN A 244 -15.36 -17.89 3.37
CA ASN A 244 -14.95 -17.17 2.17
C ASN A 244 -14.27 -15.82 2.47
N PHE A 245 -14.01 -15.54 3.73
CA PHE A 245 -13.39 -14.27 4.10
C PHE A 245 -11.89 -14.30 3.86
N GLU A 246 -11.43 -13.38 3.01
CA GLU A 246 -10.01 -13.10 2.81
C GLU A 246 -9.85 -11.60 2.57
N SER A 247 -8.87 -10.99 3.22
CA SER A 247 -8.45 -9.62 2.96
C SER A 247 -6.96 -9.48 3.22
N THR A 248 -6.22 -8.94 2.25
CA THR A 248 -4.79 -8.73 2.35
C THR A 248 -4.42 -7.30 1.93
N ALA A 249 -3.51 -6.70 2.69
CA ALA A 249 -2.82 -5.50 2.25
C ALA A 249 -1.70 -5.88 1.28
N TRP A 250 -1.42 -5.06 0.29
CA TRP A 250 -0.29 -5.23 -0.60
C TRP A 250 0.43 -3.92 -0.88
N TRP A 251 1.70 -4.01 -1.23
CA TRP A 251 2.58 -2.90 -1.58
C TRP A 251 3.29 -3.20 -2.89
N ALA A 252 3.31 -2.21 -3.77
CA ALA A 252 3.98 -2.30 -5.06
C ALA A 252 4.70 -0.98 -5.37
N VAL A 253 5.72 -1.02 -6.22
CA VAL A 253 6.38 0.18 -6.70
C VAL A 253 5.68 0.66 -7.97
N PHE A 254 5.41 1.97 -8.01
CA PHE A 254 4.86 2.69 -9.14
C PHE A 254 5.72 3.90 -9.47
N ALA A 255 5.76 4.26 -10.75
CA ALA A 255 6.36 5.48 -11.26
C ALA A 255 5.32 6.30 -12.03
N PRO A 256 5.58 7.58 -12.37
CA PRO A 256 4.71 8.34 -13.26
C PRO A 256 4.51 7.61 -14.60
N ALA A 257 3.35 7.82 -15.22
CA ALA A 257 3.06 7.26 -16.55
C ALA A 257 4.09 7.68 -17.61
N LYS A 258 4.24 6.87 -18.65
CA LYS A 258 5.16 7.12 -19.77
C LYS A 258 6.65 7.10 -19.37
N LEU A 259 6.98 6.28 -18.37
CA LEU A 259 8.39 6.05 -18.00
C LEU A 259 9.13 5.39 -19.18
N PRO A 260 10.37 5.81 -19.52
CA PRO A 260 11.14 5.16 -20.58
C PRO A 260 11.37 3.66 -20.30
N ASP A 261 11.35 2.84 -21.34
CA ASP A 261 11.44 1.37 -21.22
C ASP A 261 12.72 0.89 -20.51
N ASN A 262 13.84 1.52 -20.79
CA ASN A 262 15.12 1.18 -20.16
C ASN A 262 15.11 1.49 -18.65
N VAL A 263 14.44 2.56 -18.23
CA VAL A 263 14.27 2.95 -16.82
C VAL A 263 13.29 1.98 -16.14
N THR A 264 12.17 1.68 -16.80
CA THR A 264 11.17 0.70 -16.34
C THR A 264 11.83 -0.66 -16.11
N THR A 265 12.58 -1.15 -17.09
CA THR A 265 13.28 -2.44 -17.02
C THR A 265 14.30 -2.46 -15.87
N THR A 266 15.09 -1.38 -15.72
CA THR A 266 16.08 -1.26 -14.64
C THR A 266 15.43 -1.33 -13.26
N LEU A 267 14.37 -0.54 -13.04
CA LEU A 267 13.64 -0.52 -11.77
C LEU A 267 12.95 -1.87 -11.50
N THR A 268 12.27 -2.43 -12.49
CA THR A 268 11.56 -3.71 -12.36
C THR A 268 12.53 -4.83 -11.96
N ASN A 269 13.64 -4.98 -12.70
CA ASN A 269 14.64 -6.01 -12.41
C ASN A 269 15.21 -5.86 -11.00
N GLN A 270 15.50 -4.61 -10.59
CA GLN A 270 16.06 -4.36 -9.27
C GLN A 270 15.05 -4.63 -8.14
N VAL A 271 13.79 -4.19 -8.28
CA VAL A 271 12.74 -4.45 -7.28
C VAL A 271 12.46 -5.95 -7.15
N GLN A 272 12.35 -6.67 -8.27
CA GLN A 272 12.12 -8.13 -8.27
C GLN A 272 13.29 -8.88 -7.64
N LYS A 273 14.53 -8.48 -7.93
CA LYS A 273 15.74 -9.03 -7.31
C LYS A 273 15.72 -8.84 -5.79
N ILE A 274 15.36 -7.64 -5.32
CA ILE A 274 15.26 -7.34 -3.89
C ILE A 274 14.17 -8.20 -3.24
N ALA A 275 12.96 -8.21 -3.80
CA ALA A 275 11.84 -8.96 -3.24
C ALA A 275 12.11 -10.47 -3.18
N SER A 276 12.93 -11.00 -4.09
CA SER A 276 13.35 -12.40 -4.10
C SER A 276 14.53 -12.71 -3.16
N SER A 277 15.23 -11.69 -2.66
CA SER A 277 16.44 -11.89 -1.85
C SER A 277 16.16 -12.44 -0.47
N ALA A 278 17.06 -13.28 0.05
CA ALA A 278 16.95 -13.85 1.40
C ALA A 278 16.91 -12.76 2.48
N ALA A 279 17.75 -11.73 2.36
CA ALA A 279 17.80 -10.62 3.31
C ALA A 279 16.50 -9.82 3.38
N PHE A 280 15.83 -9.58 2.26
CA PHE A 280 14.54 -8.89 2.25
C PHE A 280 13.43 -9.77 2.82
N LYS A 281 13.44 -11.08 2.48
CA LYS A 281 12.50 -12.07 3.03
C LYS A 281 12.61 -12.17 4.54
N GLU A 282 13.83 -12.21 5.06
CA GLU A 282 14.08 -12.25 6.52
C GLU A 282 13.56 -10.97 7.19
N ARG A 283 13.95 -9.78 6.68
CA ARG A 283 13.53 -8.50 7.27
C ARG A 283 12.01 -8.34 7.33
N LEU A 284 11.31 -8.66 6.24
CA LEU A 284 9.86 -8.55 6.19
C LEU A 284 9.16 -9.72 6.90
N GLY A 285 9.72 -10.92 6.81
CA GLY A 285 9.19 -12.10 7.51
C GLY A 285 9.13 -11.90 9.02
N ASN A 286 10.15 -11.27 9.60
CA ASN A 286 10.21 -10.97 11.05
C ASN A 286 9.10 -10.03 11.54
N VAL A 287 8.42 -9.33 10.62
CA VAL A 287 7.27 -8.47 10.94
C VAL A 287 5.95 -8.98 10.34
N GLY A 288 5.92 -10.22 9.85
CA GLY A 288 4.71 -10.87 9.33
C GLY A 288 4.30 -10.46 7.92
N VAL A 289 5.20 -9.82 7.19
CA VAL A 289 4.99 -9.42 5.80
C VAL A 289 5.63 -10.43 4.86
N GLN A 290 4.92 -10.85 3.83
CA GLN A 290 5.37 -11.80 2.83
C GLN A 290 5.84 -11.08 1.56
N PRO A 291 7.14 -11.09 1.24
CA PRO A 291 7.62 -10.59 -0.03
C PRO A 291 7.03 -11.36 -1.22
N ASN A 292 6.74 -10.64 -2.29
CA ASN A 292 6.33 -11.28 -3.54
C ASN A 292 7.53 -11.92 -4.21
N THR A 293 7.40 -13.19 -4.58
CA THR A 293 8.41 -13.95 -5.32
C THR A 293 7.88 -14.52 -6.64
N ASN A 294 6.61 -14.30 -6.91
CA ASN A 294 5.96 -14.71 -8.15
C ASN A 294 5.70 -13.50 -9.03
N PHE A 295 6.50 -13.33 -10.07
CA PHE A 295 6.41 -12.24 -11.04
C PHE A 295 5.86 -12.70 -12.40
N LYS A 296 5.22 -13.87 -12.47
CA LYS A 296 4.61 -14.37 -13.70
C LYS A 296 3.41 -13.52 -14.12
N GLU A 297 2.66 -13.03 -13.14
CA GLU A 297 1.56 -12.11 -13.39
C GLU A 297 2.08 -10.67 -13.42
N PRO A 298 1.82 -9.89 -14.48
CA PRO A 298 2.15 -8.47 -14.52
C PRO A 298 1.43 -7.72 -13.39
N LEU A 299 2.09 -6.71 -12.81
CA LEU A 299 1.48 -5.89 -11.75
C LEU A 299 0.18 -5.21 -12.21
N SER A 300 0.08 -4.82 -13.48
CA SER A 300 -1.15 -4.25 -14.05
C SER A 300 -2.33 -5.22 -13.99
N ALA A 301 -2.13 -6.50 -14.34
CA ALA A 301 -3.19 -7.51 -14.26
C ALA A 301 -3.60 -7.78 -12.80
N PHE A 302 -2.63 -7.84 -11.88
CA PHE A 302 -2.89 -7.97 -10.45
C PHE A 302 -3.70 -6.77 -9.92
N GLN A 303 -3.35 -5.55 -10.34
CA GLN A 303 -4.05 -4.32 -9.97
C GLN A 303 -5.49 -4.33 -10.45
N THR A 304 -5.73 -4.63 -11.73
CA THR A 304 -7.09 -4.71 -12.32
C THR A 304 -7.97 -5.70 -11.53
N ARG A 305 -7.46 -6.88 -11.23
CA ARG A 305 -8.18 -7.87 -10.41
C ARG A 305 -8.48 -7.35 -9.00
N SER A 306 -7.56 -6.60 -8.40
CA SER A 306 -7.77 -5.98 -7.07
C SER A 306 -8.84 -4.88 -7.12
N GLU A 307 -8.90 -4.11 -8.20
CA GLU A 307 -9.92 -3.07 -8.45
C GLU A 307 -11.30 -3.70 -8.66
N GLU A 308 -11.39 -4.73 -9.49
CA GLU A 308 -12.64 -5.47 -9.75
C GLU A 308 -13.19 -6.04 -8.44
N HIS A 309 -12.38 -6.75 -7.67
CA HIS A 309 -12.78 -7.30 -6.38
C HIS A 309 -13.23 -6.21 -5.40
N THR A 310 -12.52 -5.09 -5.34
CA THR A 310 -12.89 -3.93 -4.52
C THR A 310 -14.20 -3.31 -4.99
N SER A 311 -14.42 -3.19 -6.30
CA SER A 311 -15.64 -2.63 -6.89
C SER A 311 -16.86 -3.51 -6.64
N GLU A 312 -16.72 -4.84 -6.74
CA GLU A 312 -17.78 -5.80 -6.40
C GLU A 312 -18.18 -5.66 -4.93
N LEU A 313 -17.21 -5.62 -4.02
CA LEU A 313 -17.46 -5.41 -2.61
C LEU A 313 -18.17 -4.08 -2.36
N GLN A 314 -17.73 -2.99 -3.00
CA GLN A 314 -18.33 -1.67 -2.83
C GLN A 314 -19.71 -1.54 -3.47
N SER A 315 -20.04 -2.29 -4.53
CA SER A 315 -21.40 -2.33 -5.07
C SER A 315 -22.39 -2.81 -4.02
N GLN A 316 -21.97 -3.75 -3.17
CA GLN A 316 -22.72 -4.19 -2.00
C GLN A 316 -22.76 -3.12 -0.89
N PHE A 317 -21.74 -2.25 -0.80
CA PHE A 317 -21.63 -1.16 0.18
C PHE A 317 -22.31 0.15 -0.23
N ARG A 318 -22.44 0.46 -1.52
CA ARG A 318 -23.08 1.70 -1.99
C ARG A 318 -24.49 1.88 -1.44
N ILE A 319 -25.18 0.81 -1.15
CA ILE A 319 -26.51 0.84 -0.51
C ILE A 319 -26.42 1.38 0.93
N SER A 320 -25.36 1.08 1.68
CA SER A 320 -25.16 1.57 3.06
C SER A 320 -24.58 2.98 3.13
N TYR A 321 -23.66 3.36 2.21
CA TYR A 321 -23.00 4.68 2.22
C TYR A 321 -23.89 5.79 1.63
N ALA A 322 -24.73 5.49 0.65
CA ALA A 322 -25.71 6.46 0.11
C ALA A 322 -26.68 6.95 1.18
N VAL A 323 -27.02 6.12 2.16
CA VAL A 323 -27.88 6.50 3.29
C VAL A 323 -27.17 7.44 4.27
N PHE A 324 -25.84 7.38 4.38
CA PHE A 324 -25.05 8.21 5.30
C PHE A 324 -24.70 9.59 4.70
N CYS A 325 -24.52 9.68 3.39
CA CYS A 325 -24.22 10.96 2.70
C CYS A 325 -25.47 11.81 2.42
N LEU A 326 -26.68 11.26 2.53
CA LEU A 326 -27.94 12.00 2.35
C LEU A 326 -28.47 12.63 3.64
N LYS A 327 -27.78 12.43 4.79
CA LYS A 327 -28.14 13.02 6.09
C LYS A 327 -27.19 14.17 6.52
N LYS A 328 -26.53 14.84 5.60
CA LYS A 328 -25.87 16.12 5.82
C LYS A 328 -26.36 17.17 4.86
#